data_a523da1047b16d349fc728082faa4251
#
_entry.id   a523da1047b16d349fc728082faa4251
#
_cell.length_a   1.000
_cell.length_b   1.000
_cell.length_c   1.000
_cell.angle_alpha   90.00
_cell.angle_beta   90.00
_cell.angle_gamma   90.00
#
_symmetry.space_group_name_H-M   'P 1'
#
loop_
_entity.id
_entity.type
_entity.pdbx_description
1 polymer ?
#
loop_
_entity_poly.entity_id
_entity_poly.type
_entity_poly.pdbx_seq_one_letter_code
_entity_poly.pdbx_strand_id
1 'polypeptide(L)'
;VTNFFLDRDVINAVPHRLKKQIIFFGKWTRSDNTVGLQWFFEEVGAYMDKSIKIIIIGTGLPVEMVKRLKEYKNVEYRGFVENPYQMIADSLLVVSPLFSGAGVKVKVVESLACGTPVLGTSIAFEGIDKKFKKFMLEAEVPEDYICCINSLNISLDDRKQFKESFLKNYNEHSIVNFVTEKI
;
A
#
# COMPACT_ATOMS: atom_id res chain seq x y z
N VAL A 1 -4.59 -15.62 -13.46
CA VAL A 1 -3.55 -14.83 -12.78
C VAL A 1 -2.97 -13.88 -13.82
N THR A 2 -3.19 -12.59 -13.66
CA THR A 2 -2.61 -11.57 -14.55
C THR A 2 -1.18 -11.33 -14.11
N ASN A 3 -0.22 -11.58 -14.98
CA ASN A 3 1.18 -11.26 -14.70
C ASN A 3 1.36 -9.75 -14.79
N PHE A 4 1.77 -9.10 -13.70
CA PHE A 4 2.12 -7.69 -13.68
C PHE A 4 3.61 -7.53 -13.98
N PHE A 5 3.90 -6.65 -14.92
CA PHE A 5 5.27 -6.15 -15.07
C PHE A 5 5.51 -5.12 -13.96
N LEU A 6 6.44 -5.40 -13.07
CA LEU A 6 6.89 -4.45 -12.08
C LEU A 6 7.92 -3.51 -12.70
N ASP A 7 7.73 -2.21 -12.49
CA ASP A 7 8.70 -1.20 -12.89
C ASP A 7 10.05 -1.44 -12.19
N ARG A 8 11.14 -1.06 -12.84
CA ARG A 8 12.50 -1.14 -12.28
C ARG A 8 12.63 -0.37 -10.97
N ASP A 9 11.95 0.76 -10.85
CA ASP A 9 11.96 1.58 -9.65
C ASP A 9 11.32 0.86 -8.46
N VAL A 10 10.25 0.08 -8.69
CA VAL A 10 9.65 -0.80 -7.67
C VAL A 10 10.64 -1.89 -7.24
N ILE A 11 11.30 -2.52 -8.21
CA ILE A 11 12.26 -3.61 -7.96
C ILE A 11 13.47 -3.07 -7.17
N ASN A 12 13.95 -1.88 -7.50
CA ASN A 12 15.14 -1.26 -6.91
C ASN A 12 14.88 -0.62 -5.53
N ALA A 13 13.62 -0.30 -5.20
CA ALA A 13 13.27 0.25 -3.90
C ALA A 13 13.51 -0.79 -2.79
N VAL A 14 14.42 -0.55 -1.88
CA VAL A 14 14.79 -1.46 -0.79
C VAL A 14 14.56 -0.79 0.55
N PRO A 15 13.91 -1.46 1.53
CA PRO A 15 13.75 -0.89 2.87
C PRO A 15 15.13 -0.69 3.54
N HIS A 16 15.46 0.57 3.87
CA HIS A 16 16.72 0.91 4.55
C HIS A 16 16.51 1.29 6.01
N ARG A 17 15.43 2.00 6.29
CA ARG A 17 15.00 2.40 7.64
C ARG A 17 13.50 2.55 7.68
N LEU A 18 12.89 2.25 8.82
CA LEU A 18 11.46 2.46 9.00
C LEU A 18 11.21 3.86 9.54
N LYS A 19 10.55 4.69 8.75
CA LYS A 19 10.03 5.98 9.17
C LYS A 19 8.66 5.76 9.81
N LYS A 20 8.38 6.44 10.90
CA LYS A 20 7.07 6.40 11.57
C LYS A 20 6.01 7.13 10.73
N GLN A 21 5.70 6.57 9.56
CA GLN A 21 4.74 7.09 8.60
C GLN A 21 3.98 5.97 7.91
N ILE A 22 2.75 6.26 7.52
CA ILE A 22 1.91 5.42 6.66
C ILE A 22 1.64 6.15 5.35
N ILE A 23 1.41 5.39 4.27
CA ILE A 23 1.21 5.97 2.95
C ILE A 23 -0.15 5.58 2.38
N PHE A 24 -0.84 6.57 1.84
CA PHE A 24 -1.90 6.39 0.87
C PHE A 24 -1.38 6.81 -0.49
N PHE A 25 -1.50 5.95 -1.49
CA PHE A 25 -1.14 6.37 -2.82
C PHE A 25 -2.09 5.82 -3.89
N GLY A 26 -2.27 6.60 -4.96
CA GLY A 26 -3.13 6.24 -6.06
C GLY A 26 -3.59 7.44 -6.87
N LYS A 27 -4.43 7.17 -7.88
CA LYS A 27 -5.11 8.20 -8.65
C LYS A 27 -6.41 8.60 -7.94
N TRP A 28 -6.48 9.82 -7.43
CA TRP A 28 -7.59 10.31 -6.60
C TRP A 28 -8.81 10.77 -7.41
N THR A 29 -8.73 10.79 -8.73
CA THR A 29 -9.91 10.94 -9.61
C THR A 29 -10.76 9.67 -9.65
N ARG A 30 -10.26 8.54 -9.12
CA ARG A 30 -11.02 7.31 -8.99
C ARG A 30 -11.78 7.31 -7.68
N SER A 31 -13.09 7.15 -7.76
CA SER A 31 -13.98 7.16 -6.58
C SER A 31 -13.65 6.09 -5.54
N ASP A 32 -13.26 4.88 -6.00
CA ASP A 32 -12.84 3.79 -5.11
C ASP A 32 -11.70 4.20 -4.17
N ASN A 33 -10.70 4.95 -4.67
CA ASN A 33 -9.61 5.45 -3.84
C ASN A 33 -10.06 6.59 -2.91
N THR A 34 -10.86 7.53 -3.43
CA THR A 34 -11.25 8.73 -2.68
C THR A 34 -12.24 8.41 -1.56
N VAL A 35 -13.19 7.51 -1.80
CA VAL A 35 -14.13 7.03 -0.78
C VAL A 35 -13.38 6.34 0.37
N GLY A 36 -12.42 5.47 0.05
CA GLY A 36 -11.63 4.82 1.09
C GLY A 36 -10.78 5.79 1.92
N LEU A 37 -10.15 6.79 1.26
CA LEU A 37 -9.40 7.82 1.98
C LEU A 37 -10.30 8.65 2.90
N GLN A 38 -11.48 9.06 2.41
CA GLN A 38 -12.45 9.82 3.20
C GLN A 38 -12.91 9.02 4.41
N TRP A 39 -13.33 7.77 4.22
CA TRP A 39 -13.73 6.87 5.27
C TRP A 39 -12.63 6.72 6.34
N PHE A 40 -11.38 6.55 5.91
CA PHE A 40 -10.26 6.42 6.85
C PHE A 40 -10.12 7.65 7.76
N PHE A 41 -10.26 8.86 7.23
CA PHE A 41 -10.17 10.07 8.04
C PHE A 41 -11.38 10.28 8.95
N GLU A 42 -12.54 9.81 8.55
CA GLU A 42 -13.78 9.90 9.34
C GLU A 42 -13.81 8.88 10.49
N GLU A 43 -13.39 7.64 10.22
CA GLU A 43 -13.57 6.51 11.15
C GLU A 43 -12.30 6.10 11.90
N VAL A 44 -11.12 6.26 11.31
CA VAL A 44 -9.85 5.75 11.85
C VAL A 44 -8.92 6.87 12.28
N GLY A 45 -8.77 7.88 11.45
CA GLY A 45 -7.75 8.92 11.60
C GLY A 45 -7.78 9.69 12.92
N ALA A 46 -8.94 9.80 13.58
CA ALA A 46 -9.06 10.46 14.88
C ALA A 46 -8.43 9.63 16.02
N TYR A 47 -8.42 8.33 15.90
CA TYR A 47 -8.10 7.37 16.98
C TYR A 47 -6.69 6.78 16.89
N MET A 48 -5.98 7.01 15.79
CA MET A 48 -4.61 6.52 15.63
C MET A 48 -3.58 7.41 16.36
N ASP A 49 -2.40 6.86 16.63
CA ASP A 49 -1.28 7.60 17.21
C ASP A 49 -0.89 8.81 16.32
N LYS A 50 -1.03 10.02 16.86
CA LYS A 50 -0.74 11.28 16.15
C LYS A 50 0.75 11.51 15.86
N SER A 51 1.64 10.72 16.45
CA SER A 51 3.07 10.73 16.11
C SER A 51 3.37 10.01 14.79
N ILE A 52 2.42 9.24 14.26
CA ILE A 52 2.52 8.60 12.95
C ILE A 52 2.14 9.63 11.88
N LYS A 53 3.06 9.89 10.94
CA LYS A 53 2.76 10.73 9.78
C LYS A 53 1.89 9.98 8.77
N ILE A 54 0.95 10.69 8.16
CA ILE A 54 0.15 10.20 7.05
C ILE A 54 0.60 10.94 5.79
N ILE A 55 1.16 10.23 4.83
CA ILE A 55 1.60 10.77 3.55
C ILE A 55 0.62 10.33 2.47
N ILE A 56 0.07 11.30 1.74
CA ILE A 56 -0.87 11.04 0.66
C ILE A 56 -0.21 11.43 -0.66
N ILE A 57 -0.07 10.46 -1.57
CA ILE A 57 0.63 10.59 -2.85
C ILE A 57 -0.35 10.35 -4.00
N GLY A 58 -0.23 11.13 -5.05
CA GLY A 58 -1.00 11.01 -6.28
C GLY A 58 -1.79 12.26 -6.65
N THR A 59 -2.30 12.29 -7.86
CA THR A 59 -3.01 13.47 -8.41
C THR A 59 -4.53 13.33 -8.31
N GLY A 60 -5.21 14.47 -8.40
CA GLY A 60 -6.66 14.52 -8.57
C GLY A 60 -7.45 14.43 -7.27
N LEU A 61 -6.83 14.69 -6.12
CA LEU A 61 -7.55 14.79 -4.85
C LEU A 61 -8.51 16.00 -4.88
N PRO A 62 -9.79 15.83 -4.52
CA PRO A 62 -10.76 16.92 -4.51
C PRO A 62 -10.29 18.08 -3.63
N VAL A 63 -10.50 19.31 -4.10
CA VAL A 63 -10.03 20.55 -3.42
C VAL A 63 -10.55 20.64 -1.99
N GLU A 64 -11.80 20.26 -1.75
CA GLU A 64 -12.39 20.30 -0.41
C GLU A 64 -11.72 19.28 0.53
N MET A 65 -11.34 18.12 0.00
CA MET A 65 -10.58 17.15 0.79
C MET A 65 -9.18 17.68 1.11
N VAL A 66 -8.50 18.32 0.15
CA VAL A 66 -7.19 18.95 0.40
C VAL A 66 -7.28 20.01 1.49
N LYS A 67 -8.36 20.80 1.52
CA LYS A 67 -8.59 21.79 2.60
C LYS A 67 -8.76 21.12 3.96
N ARG A 68 -9.61 20.09 4.06
CA ARG A 68 -9.82 19.32 5.30
C ARG A 68 -8.53 18.67 5.80
N LEU A 69 -7.70 18.13 4.92
CA LEU A 69 -6.44 17.48 5.29
C LEU A 69 -5.43 18.44 5.94
N LYS A 70 -5.49 19.74 5.63
CA LYS A 70 -4.62 20.78 6.26
C LYS A 70 -4.92 21.00 7.75
N GLU A 71 -6.06 20.57 8.24
CA GLU A 71 -6.43 20.65 9.65
C GLU A 71 -5.67 19.62 10.51
N TYR A 72 -5.12 18.58 9.88
CA TYR A 72 -4.38 17.52 10.55
C TYR A 72 -2.87 17.81 10.51
N LYS A 73 -2.25 18.05 11.68
CA LYS A 73 -0.81 18.39 11.78
C LYS A 73 0.14 17.28 11.32
N ASN A 74 -0.31 16.05 11.36
CA ASN A 74 0.46 14.85 10.98
C ASN A 74 0.17 14.34 9.57
N VAL A 75 -0.58 15.09 8.74
CA VAL A 75 -0.96 14.73 7.38
C VAL A 75 -0.24 15.61 6.37
N GLU A 76 0.30 15.00 5.32
CA GLU A 76 0.99 15.69 4.23
C GLU A 76 0.47 15.16 2.89
N TYR A 77 -0.17 16.03 2.10
CA TYR A 77 -0.52 15.72 0.71
C TYR A 77 0.58 16.22 -0.22
N ARG A 78 1.22 15.31 -0.94
CA ARG A 78 2.36 15.61 -1.84
C ARG A 78 1.99 15.75 -3.31
N GLY A 79 0.75 15.41 -3.69
CA GLY A 79 0.39 15.41 -5.09
C GLY A 79 1.16 14.37 -5.89
N PHE A 80 1.57 14.70 -7.11
CA PHE A 80 2.38 13.81 -7.96
C PHE A 80 3.80 13.67 -7.40
N VAL A 81 4.26 12.44 -7.30
CA VAL A 81 5.65 12.08 -7.00
C VAL A 81 6.11 11.11 -8.08
N GLU A 82 7.15 11.47 -8.80
CA GLU A 82 7.64 10.71 -9.95
C GLU A 82 8.07 9.29 -9.56
N ASN A 83 8.83 9.15 -8.49
CA ASN A 83 9.22 7.85 -7.95
C ASN A 83 8.92 7.78 -6.43
N PRO A 84 7.75 7.23 -6.03
CA PRO A 84 7.37 7.12 -4.62
C PRO A 84 7.92 5.86 -3.93
N TYR A 85 8.51 4.92 -4.67
CA TYR A 85 8.71 3.55 -4.20
C TYR A 85 9.72 3.43 -3.06
N GLN A 86 10.81 4.24 -3.07
CA GLN A 86 11.72 4.26 -1.94
C GLN A 86 11.06 4.81 -0.67
N MET A 87 10.17 5.80 -0.82
CA MET A 87 9.39 6.32 0.30
C MET A 87 8.42 5.25 0.84
N ILE A 88 7.79 4.50 -0.05
CA ILE A 88 6.92 3.37 0.30
C ILE A 88 7.73 2.31 1.05
N ALA A 89 8.90 1.90 0.53
CA ALA A 89 9.77 0.91 1.15
C ALA A 89 10.19 1.30 2.58
N ASP A 90 10.45 2.59 2.83
CA ASP A 90 10.87 3.12 4.14
C ASP A 90 9.68 3.44 5.09
N SER A 91 8.43 3.23 4.67
CA SER A 91 7.25 3.52 5.48
C SER A 91 6.80 2.31 6.31
N LEU A 92 6.04 2.53 7.38
CA LEU A 92 5.51 1.44 8.20
C LEU A 92 4.61 0.52 7.37
N LEU A 93 3.65 1.11 6.66
CA LEU A 93 2.71 0.39 5.80
C LEU A 93 2.08 1.32 4.76
N VAL A 94 1.48 0.70 3.74
CA VAL A 94 0.55 1.36 2.82
C VAL A 94 -0.88 1.04 3.24
N VAL A 95 -1.75 2.04 3.22
CA VAL A 95 -3.18 1.88 3.55
C VAL A 95 -4.01 1.93 2.28
N SER A 96 -4.84 0.91 2.07
CA SER A 96 -5.67 0.75 0.87
C SER A 96 -7.09 0.27 1.22
N PRO A 97 -7.92 1.12 1.85
CA PRO A 97 -9.28 0.79 2.24
C PRO A 97 -10.21 0.91 1.03
N LEU A 98 -10.36 -0.18 0.29
CA LEU A 98 -11.16 -0.23 -0.93
C LEU A 98 -12.48 -0.95 -0.65
N PHE A 99 -13.60 -0.28 -0.89
CA PHE A 99 -14.95 -0.83 -0.70
C PHE A 99 -15.60 -1.27 -2.01
N SER A 100 -14.93 -1.03 -3.14
CA SER A 100 -15.37 -1.44 -4.48
C SER A 100 -14.18 -1.60 -5.42
N GLY A 101 -14.44 -2.16 -6.60
CA GLY A 101 -13.45 -2.41 -7.63
C GLY A 101 -13.10 -3.88 -7.75
N ALA A 102 -12.90 -4.35 -8.98
CA ALA A 102 -12.59 -5.73 -9.32
C ALA A 102 -11.12 -5.89 -9.75
N GLY A 103 -10.62 -7.11 -9.60
CA GLY A 103 -9.31 -7.52 -10.07
C GLY A 103 -8.14 -7.04 -9.22
N VAL A 104 -6.94 -7.40 -9.62
CA VAL A 104 -5.69 -7.10 -8.90
C VAL A 104 -5.43 -5.60 -8.84
N LYS A 105 -5.10 -5.11 -7.68
CA LYS A 105 -4.80 -3.69 -7.44
C LYS A 105 -3.30 -3.44 -7.59
N VAL A 106 -2.90 -2.81 -8.70
CA VAL A 106 -1.50 -2.54 -9.04
C VAL A 106 -0.74 -1.90 -7.86
N LYS A 107 -1.31 -0.87 -7.25
CA LYS A 107 -0.70 -0.18 -6.09
C LYS A 107 -0.40 -1.10 -4.90
N VAL A 108 -1.23 -2.14 -4.69
CA VAL A 108 -1.02 -3.13 -3.63
C VAL A 108 0.15 -4.05 -3.99
N VAL A 109 0.17 -4.55 -5.22
CA VAL A 109 1.27 -5.39 -5.73
C VAL A 109 2.60 -4.64 -5.68
N GLU A 110 2.66 -3.38 -6.12
CA GLU A 110 3.84 -2.52 -6.07
C GLU A 110 4.32 -2.28 -4.63
N SER A 111 3.39 -2.05 -3.70
CA SER A 111 3.74 -1.87 -2.27
C SER A 111 4.36 -3.14 -1.67
N LEU A 112 3.75 -4.29 -1.93
CA LEU A 112 4.27 -5.58 -1.50
C LEU A 112 5.63 -5.88 -2.14
N ALA A 113 5.80 -5.54 -3.42
CA ALA A 113 7.08 -5.68 -4.13
C ALA A 113 8.18 -4.77 -3.57
N CYS A 114 7.84 -3.64 -2.95
CA CYS A 114 8.76 -2.81 -2.18
C CYS A 114 9.13 -3.41 -0.80
N GLY A 115 8.53 -4.54 -0.40
CA GLY A 115 8.68 -5.11 0.93
C GLY A 115 7.87 -4.38 2.00
N THR A 116 6.83 -3.65 1.60
CA THR A 116 6.01 -2.85 2.52
C THR A 116 4.68 -3.56 2.77
N PRO A 117 4.29 -3.79 4.04
CA PRO A 117 2.98 -4.33 4.35
C PRO A 117 1.87 -3.41 3.83
N VAL A 118 0.76 -4.01 3.44
CA VAL A 118 -0.44 -3.29 3.04
C VAL A 118 -1.57 -3.60 4.02
N LEU A 119 -2.22 -2.56 4.51
CA LEU A 119 -3.43 -2.65 5.31
C LEU A 119 -4.62 -2.24 4.44
N GLY A 120 -5.59 -3.11 4.31
CA GLY A 120 -6.75 -2.86 3.45
C GLY A 120 -7.85 -3.87 3.63
N THR A 121 -8.97 -3.64 2.95
CA THR A 121 -10.08 -4.59 2.90
C THR A 121 -9.73 -5.83 2.08
N SER A 122 -10.52 -6.87 2.15
CA SER A 122 -10.42 -8.08 1.32
C SER A 122 -10.36 -7.75 -0.19
N ILE A 123 -11.08 -6.70 -0.62
CA ILE A 123 -11.06 -6.20 -2.01
C ILE A 123 -9.67 -5.71 -2.42
N ALA A 124 -8.90 -5.13 -1.51
CA ALA A 124 -7.54 -4.67 -1.81
C ALA A 124 -6.61 -5.82 -2.20
N PHE A 125 -6.86 -7.03 -1.70
CA PHE A 125 -6.02 -8.20 -1.89
C PHE A 125 -6.53 -9.21 -2.93
N GLU A 126 -7.60 -8.86 -3.63
CA GLU A 126 -8.17 -9.71 -4.67
C GLU A 126 -7.12 -10.09 -5.73
N GLY A 127 -7.00 -11.40 -6.00
CA GLY A 127 -6.08 -11.95 -6.99
C GLY A 127 -4.61 -12.04 -6.57
N ILE A 128 -4.27 -11.71 -5.32
CA ILE A 128 -2.94 -11.90 -4.75
C ILE A 128 -2.89 -13.23 -3.98
N ASP A 129 -1.80 -13.97 -4.14
CA ASP A 129 -1.62 -15.28 -3.52
C ASP A 129 -1.63 -15.17 -1.97
N LYS A 130 -2.48 -15.96 -1.32
CA LYS A 130 -2.65 -15.99 0.14
C LYS A 130 -1.38 -16.39 0.91
N LYS A 131 -0.37 -16.98 0.26
CA LYS A 131 0.92 -17.25 0.92
C LYS A 131 1.62 -15.98 1.42
N PHE A 132 1.27 -14.81 0.86
CA PHE A 132 1.80 -13.50 1.24
C PHE A 132 1.03 -12.81 2.37
N LYS A 133 0.05 -13.50 3.00
CA LYS A 133 -0.84 -12.94 4.04
C LYS A 133 -0.12 -12.24 5.21
N LYS A 134 1.13 -12.61 5.52
CA LYS A 134 1.93 -11.94 6.57
C LYS A 134 2.09 -10.43 6.32
N PHE A 135 2.07 -10.02 5.04
CA PHE A 135 2.21 -8.62 4.61
C PHE A 135 0.91 -8.02 4.04
N MET A 136 -0.14 -8.82 3.99
CA MET A 136 -1.50 -8.42 3.60
C MET A 136 -2.35 -8.35 4.86
N LEU A 137 -2.38 -7.18 5.50
CA LEU A 137 -3.11 -6.96 6.75
C LEU A 137 -4.56 -6.64 6.40
N GLU A 138 -5.40 -7.68 6.42
CA GLU A 138 -6.81 -7.55 6.07
C GLU A 138 -7.60 -7.01 7.25
N ALA A 139 -8.38 -5.94 7.02
CA ALA A 139 -9.23 -5.29 8.00
C ALA A 139 -10.49 -4.75 7.31
N GLU A 140 -11.66 -4.97 7.93
CA GLU A 140 -12.95 -4.56 7.38
C GLU A 140 -13.63 -3.47 8.24
N VAL A 141 -13.23 -3.32 9.49
CA VAL A 141 -13.80 -2.36 10.44
C VAL A 141 -12.74 -1.41 11.00
N PRO A 142 -13.12 -0.20 11.45
CA PRO A 142 -12.17 0.82 11.92
C PRO A 142 -11.25 0.33 13.04
N GLU A 143 -11.77 -0.47 13.97
CA GLU A 143 -11.03 -1.00 15.13
C GLU A 143 -9.85 -1.86 14.70
N ASP A 144 -10.01 -2.66 13.66
CA ASP A 144 -8.95 -3.51 13.11
C ASP A 144 -7.85 -2.66 12.47
N TYR A 145 -8.21 -1.58 11.76
CA TYR A 145 -7.24 -0.62 11.21
C TYR A 145 -6.41 0.03 12.32
N ILE A 146 -7.09 0.52 13.37
CA ILE A 146 -6.43 1.16 14.51
C ILE A 146 -5.49 0.17 15.21
N CYS A 147 -5.97 -1.05 15.45
CA CYS A 147 -5.19 -2.12 16.06
C CYS A 147 -3.95 -2.44 15.21
N CYS A 148 -4.12 -2.69 13.91
CA CYS A 148 -3.02 -3.00 13.00
C CYS A 148 -1.97 -1.87 12.93
N ILE A 149 -2.41 -0.60 12.84
CA ILE A 149 -1.48 0.54 12.75
C ILE A 149 -0.68 0.70 14.04
N ASN A 150 -1.33 0.55 15.20
CA ASN A 150 -0.69 0.80 16.50
C ASN A 150 0.18 -0.36 16.97
N SER A 151 -0.10 -1.61 16.55
CA SER A 151 0.61 -2.82 16.98
C SER A 151 1.61 -3.36 15.95
N LEU A 152 1.75 -2.71 14.78
CA LEU A 152 2.61 -3.21 13.71
C LEU A 152 4.07 -3.33 14.15
N ASN A 153 4.57 -4.55 14.11
CA ASN A 153 5.96 -4.88 14.44
C ASN A 153 6.54 -5.84 13.39
N ILE A 154 7.02 -5.28 12.28
CA ILE A 154 7.68 -6.03 11.19
C ILE A 154 9.08 -5.45 11.01
N SER A 155 10.10 -6.26 11.22
CA SER A 155 11.50 -5.84 11.13
C SER A 155 11.94 -5.52 9.70
N LEU A 156 13.04 -4.79 9.55
CA LEU A 156 13.65 -4.53 8.23
C LEU A 156 14.09 -5.83 7.53
N ASP A 157 14.58 -6.80 8.29
CA ASP A 157 15.02 -8.09 7.74
C ASP A 157 13.82 -8.93 7.26
N ASP A 158 12.71 -8.96 8.01
CA ASP A 158 11.46 -9.56 7.54
C ASP A 158 11.00 -8.96 6.22
N ARG A 159 11.12 -7.63 6.07
CA ARG A 159 10.71 -6.93 4.85
C ARG A 159 11.59 -7.26 3.66
N LYS A 160 12.90 -7.34 3.85
CA LYS A 160 13.85 -7.72 2.80
C LYS A 160 13.61 -9.15 2.33
N GLN A 161 13.48 -10.09 3.28
CA GLN A 161 13.18 -11.49 2.98
C GLN A 161 11.83 -11.65 2.26
N PHE A 162 10.82 -10.93 2.73
CA PHE A 162 9.51 -10.93 2.07
C PHE A 162 9.61 -10.40 0.64
N LYS A 163 10.27 -9.25 0.42
CA LYS A 163 10.48 -8.66 -0.90
C LYS A 163 11.12 -9.66 -1.85
N GLU A 164 12.20 -10.31 -1.45
CA GLU A 164 12.88 -11.34 -2.26
C GLU A 164 11.93 -12.49 -2.65
N SER A 165 11.18 -12.99 -1.67
CA SER A 165 10.19 -14.04 -1.90
C SER A 165 9.07 -13.59 -2.83
N PHE A 166 8.57 -12.37 -2.64
CA PHE A 166 7.50 -11.80 -3.46
C PHE A 166 7.96 -11.61 -4.91
N LEU A 167 9.12 -11.02 -5.13
CA LEU A 167 9.68 -10.76 -6.47
C LEU A 167 9.94 -12.05 -7.26
N LYS A 168 10.34 -13.16 -6.62
CA LYS A 168 10.46 -14.46 -7.28
C LYS A 168 9.16 -14.95 -7.93
N ASN A 169 8.02 -14.52 -7.43
CA ASN A 169 6.71 -14.92 -7.94
C ASN A 169 6.11 -13.95 -8.96
N TYR A 170 6.59 -12.70 -8.98
CA TYR A 170 6.05 -11.62 -9.82
C TYR A 170 7.08 -11.06 -10.82
N ASN A 171 8.26 -11.70 -10.97
CA ASN A 171 9.31 -11.27 -11.90
C ASN A 171 9.06 -11.82 -13.31
N GLU A 172 9.59 -11.14 -14.34
CA GLU A 172 9.48 -11.50 -15.76
C GLU A 172 9.86 -12.96 -16.07
N HIS A 173 10.80 -13.54 -15.30
CA HIS A 173 11.20 -14.94 -15.46
C HIS A 173 10.10 -15.95 -15.09
N SER A 174 9.15 -15.60 -14.24
CA SER A 174 8.02 -16.47 -13.93
C SER A 174 7.02 -16.58 -15.08
N ILE A 175 6.99 -15.62 -15.99
CA ILE A 175 6.14 -15.61 -17.19
C ILE A 175 6.68 -16.63 -18.21
N VAL A 176 7.99 -16.65 -18.43
CA VAL A 176 8.63 -17.56 -19.38
C VAL A 176 8.43 -19.02 -18.96
N ASN A 177 8.60 -19.33 -17.68
CA ASN A 177 8.39 -20.68 -17.16
C ASN A 177 6.93 -21.14 -17.29
N PHE A 178 5.97 -20.23 -17.07
CA PHE A 178 4.54 -20.56 -17.20
C PHE A 178 4.11 -20.83 -18.66
N VAL A 179 4.71 -20.16 -19.63
CA VAL A 179 4.43 -20.38 -21.07
C VAL A 179 5.08 -21.68 -21.55
N THR A 180 6.28 -21.99 -21.06
CA THR A 180 7.02 -23.21 -21.46
C THR A 180 6.49 -24.49 -20.81
N GLU A 181 5.85 -24.44 -19.65
CA GLU A 181 5.22 -25.61 -19.01
C GLU A 181 3.83 -25.97 -19.58
N LYS A 182 3.26 -25.14 -20.47
CA LYS A 182 1.93 -25.39 -21.09
C LYS A 182 1.99 -25.66 -22.61
N ILE A 183 3.17 -25.77 -23.19
CA ILE A 183 3.40 -26.22 -24.56
C ILE A 183 3.97 -27.63 -24.53
#